data_8fa462df3ce0563b676d666beae7e05f
#
_entry.id   8fa462df3ce0563b676d666beae7e05f
#
_cell.length_a   1.000
_cell.length_b   1.000
_cell.length_c   1.000
_cell.angle_alpha   90.00
_cell.angle_beta   90.00
_cell.angle_gamma   90.00
#
_symmetry.space_group_name_H-M   'P 1'
#
loop_
_entity.id
_entity.type
_entity.pdbx_description
1 polymer ?
#
loop_
_entity_poly.entity_id
_entity_poly.type
_entity_poly.pdbx_seq_one_letter_code
_entity_poly.pdbx_strand_id
1 'polypeptide(L)'
;MTALMRHFGAEVTVGESTIVIEGKPYSPSSLTVESDWSAASYWYEIKALCPDLDIRLNGLQSDSLQGDSRVAEYFKLFGVTTEYTDNGVALGFCDADRDATLNIDLSSQPDIAQTIVVTACLTGRPFRIGGLHTLRIKETDRLEA
;
A
#
# COMPACT_ATOMS: atom_id res chain seq x y z
N MET A 1 -5.65 -7.81 10.01
CA MET A 1 -6.24 -8.13 11.33
C MET A 1 -6.19 -9.64 11.61
N THR A 2 -6.86 -10.50 10.84
CA THR A 2 -6.93 -11.96 11.09
C THR A 2 -5.58 -12.67 11.17
N ALA A 3 -4.61 -12.25 10.36
CA ALA A 3 -3.24 -12.77 10.41
C ALA A 3 -2.56 -12.45 11.76
N LEU A 4 -2.71 -11.22 12.26
CA LEU A 4 -2.21 -10.84 13.59
C LEU A 4 -2.89 -11.64 14.72
N MET A 5 -4.19 -11.85 14.62
CA MET A 5 -4.90 -12.67 15.61
C MET A 5 -4.35 -14.10 15.65
N ARG A 6 -4.11 -14.69 14.48
CA ARG A 6 -3.49 -16.03 14.38
C ARG A 6 -2.06 -16.05 14.93
N HIS A 7 -1.28 -14.99 14.70
CA HIS A 7 0.08 -14.84 15.25
C HIS A 7 0.07 -14.92 16.78
N PHE A 8 -0.96 -14.38 17.42
CA PHE A 8 -1.18 -14.46 18.86
C PHE A 8 -2.01 -15.68 19.29
N GLY A 9 -2.10 -16.71 18.46
CA GLY A 9 -2.67 -18.01 18.81
C GLY A 9 -4.20 -18.12 18.69
N ALA A 10 -4.89 -17.12 18.12
CA ALA A 10 -6.32 -17.23 17.89
C ALA A 10 -6.64 -18.19 16.72
N GLU A 11 -7.65 -19.01 16.90
CA GLU A 11 -8.23 -19.78 15.81
C GLU A 11 -9.25 -18.92 15.06
N VAL A 12 -8.92 -18.59 13.80
CA VAL A 12 -9.73 -17.70 12.97
C VAL A 12 -10.03 -18.36 11.65
N THR A 13 -11.31 -18.55 11.37
CA THR A 13 -11.81 -19.03 10.07
C THR A 13 -12.43 -17.86 9.30
N VAL A 14 -12.00 -17.68 8.05
CA VAL A 14 -12.52 -16.61 7.17
C VAL A 14 -13.35 -17.27 6.08
N GLY A 15 -14.65 -16.96 6.05
CA GLY A 15 -15.57 -17.33 4.98
C GLY A 15 -15.81 -16.15 4.03
N GLU A 16 -16.70 -16.31 3.07
CA GLU A 16 -16.99 -15.26 2.05
C GLU A 16 -17.52 -13.95 2.67
N SER A 17 -18.41 -14.05 3.65
CA SER A 17 -19.02 -12.89 4.31
C SER A 17 -18.96 -12.95 5.84
N THR A 18 -18.22 -13.90 6.40
CA THR A 18 -18.16 -14.13 7.83
C THR A 18 -16.73 -14.37 8.30
N ILE A 19 -16.43 -13.92 9.51
CA ILE A 19 -15.19 -14.25 10.22
C ILE A 19 -15.60 -14.88 11.53
N VAL A 20 -15.18 -16.13 11.76
CA VAL A 20 -15.42 -16.86 13.01
C VAL A 20 -14.14 -16.89 13.81
N ILE A 21 -14.21 -16.46 15.06
CA ILE A 21 -13.09 -16.44 15.98
C ILE A 21 -13.48 -17.28 17.18
N GLU A 22 -12.70 -18.31 17.49
CA GLU A 22 -12.94 -19.11 18.69
C GLU A 22 -12.59 -18.31 19.95
N GLY A 23 -13.46 -18.40 20.97
CA GLY A 23 -13.30 -17.70 22.24
C GLY A 23 -12.25 -18.35 23.14
N LYS A 24 -10.99 -18.31 22.72
CA LYS A 24 -9.83 -18.81 23.48
C LYS A 24 -8.90 -17.64 23.87
N PRO A 25 -8.16 -17.76 24.98
CA PRO A 25 -7.13 -16.77 25.33
C PRO A 25 -6.06 -16.69 24.26
N TYR A 26 -5.53 -15.47 24.03
CA TYR A 26 -4.34 -15.28 23.20
C TYR A 26 -3.09 -15.87 23.87
N SER A 27 -2.15 -16.34 23.06
CA SER A 27 -0.84 -16.79 23.51
C SER A 27 0.17 -15.65 23.43
N PRO A 28 1.04 -15.47 24.44
CA PRO A 28 2.11 -14.49 24.36
C PRO A 28 3.01 -14.75 23.14
N SER A 29 3.26 -13.72 22.36
CA SER A 29 4.15 -13.76 21.21
C SER A 29 4.81 -12.41 21.03
N SER A 30 5.98 -12.38 20.39
CA SER A 30 6.67 -11.14 20.03
C SER A 30 6.25 -10.72 18.62
N LEU A 31 6.03 -9.43 18.44
CA LEU A 31 5.77 -8.83 17.14
C LEU A 31 6.59 -7.55 17.01
N THR A 32 7.33 -7.42 15.93
CA THR A 32 7.94 -6.14 15.55
C THR A 32 6.94 -5.38 14.70
N VAL A 33 6.53 -4.20 15.17
CA VAL A 33 5.64 -3.31 14.40
C VAL A 33 6.46 -2.68 13.29
N GLU A 34 6.07 -2.95 12.05
CA GLU A 34 6.69 -2.34 10.87
C GLU A 34 6.25 -0.88 10.68
N SER A 35 7.00 -0.13 9.86
CA SER A 35 6.65 1.22 9.45
C SER A 35 5.40 1.24 8.57
N ASP A 36 4.75 2.41 8.50
CA ASP A 36 3.47 2.61 7.82
C ASP A 36 3.65 2.67 6.30
N TRP A 37 3.07 1.71 5.58
CA TRP A 37 3.08 1.66 4.12
C TRP A 37 2.20 2.74 3.47
N SER A 38 1.13 3.20 4.13
CA SER A 38 0.33 4.32 3.62
C SER A 38 1.18 5.61 3.64
N ALA A 39 1.91 5.86 4.73
CA ALA A 39 2.87 6.96 4.79
C ALA A 39 4.02 6.80 3.79
N ALA A 40 4.49 5.59 3.56
CA ALA A 40 5.52 5.31 2.56
C ALA A 40 5.08 5.70 1.15
N SER A 41 3.78 5.63 0.81
CA SER A 41 3.27 5.95 -0.52
C SER A 41 3.63 7.35 -1.01
N TYR A 42 3.74 8.33 -0.11
CA TYR A 42 4.19 9.69 -0.44
C TYR A 42 5.66 9.74 -0.88
N TRP A 43 6.51 8.88 -0.33
CA TRP A 43 7.91 8.77 -0.75
C TRP A 43 8.04 8.09 -2.12
N TYR A 44 7.16 7.15 -2.42
CA TYR A 44 7.02 6.57 -3.77
C TYR A 44 6.59 7.62 -4.79
N GLU A 45 5.64 8.50 -4.43
CA GLU A 45 5.23 9.64 -5.25
C GLU A 45 6.41 10.58 -5.52
N ILE A 46 7.13 10.98 -4.46
CA ILE A 46 8.32 11.83 -4.60
C ILE A 46 9.36 11.18 -5.52
N LYS A 47 9.60 9.87 -5.38
CA LYS A 47 10.54 9.14 -6.24
C LYS A 47 10.09 9.12 -7.70
N ALA A 48 8.81 8.96 -7.97
CA ALA A 48 8.26 9.00 -9.34
C ALA A 48 8.43 10.37 -9.99
N LEU A 49 8.32 11.44 -9.20
CA LEU A 49 8.43 12.84 -9.68
C LEU A 49 9.88 13.32 -9.72
N CYS A 50 10.74 12.78 -8.86
CA CYS A 50 12.14 13.14 -8.72
C CYS A 50 13.03 11.88 -8.78
N PRO A 51 13.24 11.30 -9.99
CA PRO A 51 13.92 10.01 -10.13
C PRO A 51 15.35 9.95 -9.60
N ASP A 52 16.05 11.08 -9.56
CA ASP A 52 17.45 11.15 -9.15
C ASP A 52 17.66 11.11 -7.63
N LEU A 53 16.59 11.20 -6.83
CA LEU A 53 16.71 11.15 -5.38
C LEU A 53 17.06 9.74 -4.89
N ASP A 54 18.04 9.62 -4.02
CA ASP A 54 18.30 8.41 -3.24
C ASP A 54 17.31 8.38 -2.05
N ILE A 55 16.36 7.46 -2.08
CA ILE A 55 15.34 7.33 -1.05
C ILE A 55 15.42 5.93 -0.45
N ARG A 56 15.60 5.89 0.88
CA ARG A 56 15.59 4.66 1.68
C ARG A 56 14.58 4.82 2.80
N LEU A 57 13.68 3.86 2.93
CA LEU A 57 12.62 3.85 3.93
C LEU A 57 12.86 2.67 4.88
N ASN A 58 13.12 3.00 6.14
CA ASN A 58 13.43 1.97 7.15
C ASN A 58 12.15 1.37 7.74
N GLY A 59 12.25 0.12 8.19
CA GLY A 59 11.20 -0.56 8.94
C GLY A 59 10.05 -1.11 8.10
N LEU A 60 10.11 -1.05 6.78
CA LEU A 60 9.15 -1.67 5.87
C LEU A 60 9.59 -3.11 5.57
N GLN A 61 8.63 -4.05 5.54
CA GLN A 61 8.90 -5.48 5.38
C GLN A 61 8.34 -6.03 4.07
N SER A 62 9.02 -7.00 3.48
CA SER A 62 8.59 -7.64 2.23
C SER A 62 7.36 -8.52 2.41
N ASP A 63 7.18 -9.10 3.59
CA ASP A 63 6.06 -9.95 4.00
C ASP A 63 5.02 -9.20 4.84
N SER A 64 4.87 -7.90 4.57
CA SER A 64 3.97 -7.01 5.28
C SER A 64 2.53 -7.51 5.36
N LEU A 65 1.93 -7.35 6.53
CA LEU A 65 0.50 -7.58 6.76
C LEU A 65 -0.38 -6.35 6.46
N GLN A 66 0.24 -5.21 6.13
CA GLN A 66 -0.48 -4.01 5.71
C GLN A 66 -0.89 -4.13 4.24
N GLY A 67 -2.18 -3.91 3.93
CA GLY A 67 -2.69 -3.95 2.56
C GLY A 67 -1.98 -2.96 1.63
N ASP A 68 -1.61 -1.80 2.16
CA ASP A 68 -0.99 -0.71 1.40
C ASP A 68 0.47 -0.99 1.01
N SER A 69 1.08 -2.11 1.47
CA SER A 69 2.38 -2.57 0.96
C SER A 69 2.37 -2.81 -0.56
N ARG A 70 1.18 -3.00 -1.15
CA ARG A 70 1.01 -3.08 -2.60
C ARG A 70 1.34 -1.78 -3.35
N VAL A 71 1.59 -0.68 -2.65
CA VAL A 71 2.14 0.55 -3.24
C VAL A 71 3.40 0.24 -4.06
N ALA A 72 4.24 -0.70 -3.61
CA ALA A 72 5.42 -1.15 -4.34
C ALA A 72 5.09 -1.72 -5.74
N GLU A 73 3.93 -2.35 -5.90
CA GLU A 73 3.46 -2.88 -7.20
C GLU A 73 2.85 -1.77 -8.07
N TYR A 74 2.00 -0.93 -7.49
CA TYR A 74 1.34 0.14 -8.24
C TYR A 74 2.34 1.17 -8.77
N PHE A 75 3.36 1.51 -7.99
CA PHE A 75 4.33 2.51 -8.40
C PHE A 75 5.35 2.02 -9.44
N LYS A 76 5.43 0.70 -9.70
CA LYS A 76 6.12 0.18 -10.91
C LYS A 76 5.54 0.77 -12.19
N LEU A 77 4.24 1.04 -12.21
CA LEU A 77 3.58 1.68 -13.34
C LEU A 77 4.12 3.10 -13.60
N PHE A 78 4.69 3.75 -12.61
CA PHE A 78 5.33 5.06 -12.69
C PHE A 78 6.86 5.00 -12.78
N GLY A 79 7.44 3.80 -12.92
CA GLY A 79 8.88 3.58 -13.02
C GLY A 79 9.60 3.43 -11.68
N VAL A 80 8.89 3.50 -10.54
CA VAL A 80 9.53 3.30 -9.24
C VAL A 80 9.73 1.82 -8.98
N THR A 81 10.97 1.42 -8.69
CA THR A 81 11.32 0.06 -8.30
C THR A 81 11.58 -0.01 -6.79
N THR A 82 11.32 -1.15 -6.20
CA THR A 82 11.50 -1.41 -4.78
C THR A 82 12.52 -2.53 -4.59
N GLU A 83 13.61 -2.23 -3.93
CA GLU A 83 14.59 -3.20 -3.48
C GLU A 83 14.43 -3.38 -1.96
N TYR A 84 14.12 -4.60 -1.54
CA TYR A 84 14.02 -4.94 -0.12
C TYR A 84 15.41 -5.18 0.46
N THR A 85 15.66 -4.58 1.63
CA THR A 85 16.91 -4.68 2.37
C THR A 85 16.64 -5.22 3.78
N ASP A 86 17.69 -5.52 4.53
CA ASP A 86 17.56 -6.01 5.92
C ASP A 86 16.84 -5.01 6.84
N ASN A 87 16.86 -3.71 6.50
CA ASN A 87 16.30 -2.65 7.34
C ASN A 87 15.06 -1.95 6.75
N GLY A 88 14.57 -2.36 5.57
CA GLY A 88 13.46 -1.69 4.91
C GLY A 88 13.54 -1.80 3.38
N VAL A 89 13.33 -0.68 2.68
CA VAL A 89 13.37 -0.64 1.22
C VAL A 89 14.23 0.50 0.69
N ALA A 90 14.89 0.27 -0.44
CA ALA A 90 15.51 1.30 -1.27
C ALA A 90 14.66 1.50 -2.54
N LEU A 91 14.36 2.76 -2.87
CA LEU A 91 13.56 3.10 -4.05
C LEU A 91 14.48 3.41 -5.23
N GLY A 92 14.40 2.57 -6.26
CA GLY A 92 15.05 2.81 -7.54
C GLY A 92 14.08 3.43 -8.56
N PHE A 93 14.59 3.68 -9.77
CA PHE A 93 13.78 4.16 -10.87
C PHE A 93 14.21 3.49 -12.17
N CYS A 94 13.24 3.15 -13.02
CA CYS A 94 13.45 2.68 -14.38
C CYS A 94 12.43 3.37 -15.31
N ASP A 95 12.73 3.38 -16.60
CA ASP A 95 11.80 3.93 -17.57
C ASP A 95 10.49 3.14 -17.56
N ALA A 96 9.38 3.87 -17.53
CA ALA A 96 8.03 3.32 -17.64
C ALA A 96 7.37 3.81 -18.93
N ASP A 97 6.51 2.99 -19.52
CA ASP A 97 5.68 3.41 -20.63
C ASP A 97 4.73 4.53 -20.18
N ARG A 98 4.97 5.75 -20.66
CA ARG A 98 4.20 6.93 -20.27
C ARG A 98 2.93 7.13 -21.08
N ASP A 99 2.79 6.47 -22.21
CA ASP A 99 1.66 6.65 -23.13
C ASP A 99 0.49 5.72 -22.78
N ALA A 100 0.74 4.64 -22.07
CA ALA A 100 -0.28 3.69 -21.67
C ALA A 100 -1.24 4.29 -20.62
N THR A 101 -2.55 4.15 -20.87
CA THR A 101 -3.57 4.49 -19.87
C THR A 101 -3.49 3.57 -18.67
N LEU A 102 -3.37 4.14 -17.48
CA LEU A 102 -3.40 3.40 -16.23
C LEU A 102 -4.82 2.94 -15.92
N ASN A 103 -5.02 1.65 -15.73
CA ASN A 103 -6.29 1.09 -15.26
C ASN A 103 -6.02 0.40 -13.91
N ILE A 104 -6.48 1.01 -12.82
CA ILE A 104 -6.14 0.60 -11.46
C ILE A 104 -7.44 0.40 -10.67
N ASP A 105 -7.57 -0.73 -10.00
CA ASP A 105 -8.61 -0.98 -9.00
C ASP A 105 -8.00 -0.92 -7.60
N LEU A 106 -8.47 0.02 -6.78
CA LEU A 106 -8.04 0.27 -5.42
C LEU A 106 -9.05 -0.20 -4.37
N SER A 107 -9.97 -1.09 -4.72
CA SER A 107 -10.99 -1.62 -3.79
C SER A 107 -10.37 -2.18 -2.51
N SER A 108 -9.17 -2.77 -2.59
CA SER A 108 -8.46 -3.35 -1.45
C SER A 108 -7.44 -2.40 -0.79
N GLN A 109 -7.04 -1.31 -1.46
CA GLN A 109 -6.06 -0.32 -0.99
C GLN A 109 -6.54 1.12 -1.26
N PRO A 110 -7.74 1.52 -0.81
CA PRO A 110 -8.29 2.84 -1.12
C PRO A 110 -7.47 3.99 -0.51
N ASP A 111 -6.75 3.76 0.57
CA ASP A 111 -6.02 4.80 1.30
C ASP A 111 -4.80 5.34 0.54
N ILE A 112 -4.26 4.61 -0.43
CA ILE A 112 -3.17 5.10 -1.31
C ILE A 112 -3.68 5.76 -2.61
N ALA A 113 -5.00 5.92 -2.77
CA ALA A 113 -5.58 6.50 -3.98
C ALA A 113 -5.08 7.93 -4.24
N GLN A 114 -4.94 8.74 -3.19
CA GLN A 114 -4.50 10.14 -3.31
C GLN A 114 -3.12 10.23 -3.93
N THR A 115 -2.14 9.48 -3.43
CA THR A 115 -0.77 9.48 -3.96
C THR A 115 -0.73 8.99 -5.42
N ILE A 116 -1.52 7.96 -5.77
CA ILE A 116 -1.61 7.45 -7.14
C ILE A 116 -2.23 8.48 -8.09
N VAL A 117 -3.35 9.12 -7.69
CA VAL A 117 -4.03 10.15 -8.51
C VAL A 117 -3.12 11.34 -8.74
N VAL A 118 -2.51 11.87 -7.68
CA VAL A 118 -1.61 13.03 -7.78
C VAL A 118 -0.40 12.70 -8.66
N THR A 119 0.21 11.53 -8.48
CA THR A 119 1.33 11.08 -9.32
C THR A 119 0.91 10.97 -10.79
N ALA A 120 -0.26 10.39 -11.09
CA ALA A 120 -0.75 10.26 -12.46
C ALA A 120 -0.99 11.63 -13.10
N CYS A 121 -1.59 12.58 -12.37
CA CYS A 121 -1.81 13.93 -12.82
C CYS A 121 -0.49 14.67 -13.12
N LEU A 122 0.46 14.64 -12.18
CA LEU A 122 1.73 15.37 -12.30
C LEU A 122 2.66 14.77 -13.35
N THR A 123 2.56 13.47 -13.61
CA THR A 123 3.30 12.79 -14.68
C THR A 123 2.60 12.88 -16.04
N GLY A 124 1.40 13.48 -16.11
CA GLY A 124 0.63 13.65 -17.35
C GLY A 124 0.07 12.33 -17.92
N ARG A 125 -0.03 11.27 -17.10
CA ARG A 125 -0.50 9.97 -17.56
C ARG A 125 -2.02 9.89 -17.56
N PRO A 126 -2.65 9.42 -18.64
CA PRO A 126 -4.08 9.14 -18.65
C PRO A 126 -4.39 7.98 -17.68
N PHE A 127 -5.46 8.10 -16.90
CA PHE A 127 -5.80 7.06 -15.93
C PHE A 127 -7.30 6.84 -15.76
N ARG A 128 -7.64 5.63 -15.33
CA ARG A 128 -8.94 5.22 -14.80
C ARG A 128 -8.71 4.49 -13.49
N ILE A 129 -9.28 5.00 -12.40
CA ILE A 129 -9.14 4.41 -11.08
C ILE A 129 -10.53 4.06 -10.55
N GLY A 130 -10.71 2.78 -10.18
CA GLY A 130 -11.91 2.24 -9.57
C GLY A 130 -11.68 1.86 -8.11
N GLY A 131 -12.77 1.35 -7.46
CA GLY A 131 -12.67 0.86 -6.08
C GLY A 131 -12.64 1.93 -5.00
N LEU A 132 -13.08 3.16 -5.31
CA LEU A 132 -12.93 4.33 -4.42
C LEU A 132 -14.17 4.61 -3.53
N HIS A 133 -15.16 3.74 -3.54
CA HIS A 133 -16.45 3.99 -2.84
C HIS A 133 -16.28 4.23 -1.33
N THR A 134 -15.30 3.59 -0.69
CA THR A 134 -15.03 3.77 0.75
C THR A 134 -14.42 5.13 1.09
N LEU A 135 -13.86 5.86 0.12
CA LEU A 135 -13.29 7.20 0.34
C LEU A 135 -14.35 8.26 0.67
N ARG A 136 -15.62 8.01 0.30
CA ARG A 136 -16.74 8.89 0.63
C ARG A 136 -17.15 8.86 2.10
N ILE A 137 -16.78 7.80 2.83
CA ILE A 137 -17.19 7.56 4.22
C ILE A 137 -16.00 7.52 5.18
N LYS A 138 -14.88 8.15 4.81
CA LYS A 138 -13.72 8.32 5.68
C LYS A 138 -13.97 9.50 6.66
N GLU A 139 -12.92 10.11 7.21
CA GLU A 139 -13.01 11.30 8.08
C GLU A 139 -13.64 12.51 7.36
N THR A 140 -13.60 12.52 6.03
CA THR A 140 -14.28 13.45 5.11
C THR A 140 -14.64 12.67 3.83
N ASP A 141 -15.49 13.23 2.95
CA ASP A 141 -15.63 12.74 1.58
C ASP A 141 -14.39 13.14 0.79
N ARG A 142 -13.40 12.22 0.72
CA ARG A 142 -12.11 12.47 0.04
C ARG A 142 -12.23 12.61 -1.48
N LEU A 143 -13.39 12.29 -2.07
CA LEU A 143 -13.64 12.48 -3.51
C LEU A 143 -14.19 13.86 -3.82
N GLU A 144 -14.83 14.51 -2.85
CA GLU A 144 -15.38 15.87 -2.99
C GLU A 144 -14.36 16.94 -2.57
N ALA A 145 -13.42 16.58 -1.69
CA ALA A 145 -12.39 17.49 -1.18
C ALA A 145 -11.28 17.73 -2.20
#